data_c99d8760da2019003311425e14ff1d01
#
_entry.id   c99d8760da2019003311425e14ff1d01
#
_cell.length_a   1.000
_cell.length_b   1.000
_cell.length_c   1.000
_cell.angle_alpha   90.00
_cell.angle_beta   90.00
_cell.angle_gamma   90.00
#
_symmetry.space_group_name_H-M   'P 1'
#
loop_
_entity.id
_entity.type
_entity.pdbx_description
1 polymer ?
#
loop_
_entity_poly.entity_id
_entity_poly.type
_entity_poly.pdbx_seq_one_letter_code
_entity_poly.pdbx_strand_id
1 'polypeptide(L)'
;NFTPLMTLYLTETTDPADLVSAAREGIVTAVKLYPAGATTNSESGVRDIAAVTPVLEAMADAGIPLCVHGEVTDPEIDIFDREAVFIERVLDPLRRRLPELRVVMEHVTTSDGIDYVQGGGATIAATLTTHHLFINRNHILAGGIRPHYYCLPVAKRETHRRALVAAAMSGDPSFFLGTDSAPHLDTDKQSAC
;
A
#
# COMPACT_ATOMS: atom_id res chain seq x y z
N ASN A 1 1.51 27.63 5.01
CA ASN A 1 1.11 26.80 6.16
C ASN A 1 0.98 25.36 5.68
N PHE A 2 1.55 24.42 6.43
CA PHE A 2 1.42 22.98 6.21
C PHE A 2 0.45 22.41 7.23
N THR A 3 -0.56 21.67 6.78
CA THR A 3 -1.51 20.99 7.65
C THR A 3 -1.36 19.49 7.40
N PRO A 4 -0.86 18.71 8.38
CA PRO A 4 -0.77 17.26 8.24
C PRO A 4 -2.17 16.64 8.28
N LEU A 5 -2.42 15.69 7.41
CA LEU A 5 -3.58 14.81 7.45
C LEU A 5 -3.16 13.49 8.08
N MET A 6 -3.65 13.22 9.29
CA MET A 6 -3.19 12.07 10.08
C MET A 6 -3.92 10.80 9.68
N THR A 7 -3.17 9.71 9.58
CA THR A 7 -3.70 8.36 9.39
C THR A 7 -3.60 7.54 10.67
N LEU A 8 -4.59 6.69 10.91
CA LEU A 8 -4.56 5.70 11.99
C LEU A 8 -3.93 4.41 11.47
N TYR A 9 -3.00 3.86 12.23
CA TYR A 9 -2.42 2.54 11.98
C TYR A 9 -3.41 1.46 12.40
N LEU A 10 -3.89 0.64 11.46
CA LEU A 10 -4.87 -0.42 11.73
C LEU A 10 -4.21 -1.60 12.43
N THR A 11 -4.77 -1.99 13.56
CA THR A 11 -4.40 -3.19 14.29
C THR A 11 -5.65 -4.05 14.55
N GLU A 12 -5.45 -5.30 14.93
CA GLU A 12 -6.57 -6.21 15.24
C GLU A 12 -7.33 -5.82 16.53
N THR A 13 -6.83 -4.85 17.29
CA THR A 13 -7.46 -4.30 18.49
C THR A 13 -8.08 -2.91 18.27
N THR A 14 -8.08 -2.41 17.03
CA THR A 14 -8.69 -1.11 16.72
C THR A 14 -10.19 -1.14 16.99
N ASP A 15 -10.69 -0.19 17.78
CA ASP A 15 -12.13 -0.06 18.06
C ASP A 15 -12.82 0.74 16.93
N PRO A 16 -13.88 0.19 16.30
CA PRO A 16 -14.60 0.87 15.23
C PRO A 16 -15.27 2.18 15.66
N ALA A 17 -15.81 2.25 16.88
CA ALA A 17 -16.53 3.43 17.36
C ALA A 17 -15.56 4.59 17.64
N ASP A 18 -14.41 4.29 18.26
CA ASP A 18 -13.35 5.26 18.51
C ASP A 18 -12.79 5.82 17.20
N LEU A 19 -12.58 4.95 16.20
CA LEU A 19 -12.13 5.36 14.87
C LEU A 19 -13.12 6.34 14.22
N VAL A 20 -14.41 6.00 14.20
CA VAL A 20 -15.45 6.83 13.58
C VAL A 20 -15.58 8.17 14.32
N SER A 21 -15.45 8.18 15.66
CA SER A 21 -15.44 9.42 16.45
C SER A 21 -14.26 10.32 16.08
N ALA A 22 -13.05 9.76 16.06
CA ALA A 22 -11.84 10.49 15.71
C ALA A 22 -11.88 11.05 14.27
N ALA A 23 -12.48 10.32 13.34
CA ALA A 23 -12.67 10.79 11.97
C ALA A 23 -13.67 11.95 11.88
N ARG A 24 -14.79 11.88 12.62
CA ARG A 24 -15.78 12.97 12.70
C ARG A 24 -15.20 14.24 13.33
N GLU A 25 -14.29 14.10 14.27
CA GLU A 25 -13.58 15.22 14.91
C GLU A 25 -12.45 15.78 14.03
N GLY A 26 -12.17 15.15 12.86
CA GLY A 26 -11.10 15.58 11.96
C GLY A 26 -9.68 15.22 12.44
N ILE A 27 -9.56 14.37 13.46
CA ILE A 27 -8.28 13.89 13.99
C ILE A 27 -7.66 12.85 13.04
N VAL A 28 -8.50 11.94 12.52
CA VAL A 28 -8.11 10.89 11.58
C VAL A 28 -8.73 11.14 10.22
N THR A 29 -7.92 11.11 9.17
CA THR A 29 -8.37 11.33 7.78
C THR A 29 -8.49 10.04 7.01
N ALA A 30 -7.66 9.05 7.32
CA ALA A 30 -7.61 7.74 6.68
C ALA A 30 -7.09 6.68 7.65
N VAL A 31 -7.20 5.43 7.27
CA VAL A 31 -6.65 4.29 8.03
C VAL A 31 -5.60 3.58 7.18
N LYS A 32 -4.46 3.25 7.76
CA LYS A 32 -3.38 2.50 7.10
C LYS A 32 -3.37 1.05 7.55
N LEU A 33 -3.52 0.15 6.60
CA LEU A 33 -3.35 -1.29 6.77
C LEU A 33 -1.95 -1.71 6.32
N TYR A 34 -1.21 -2.31 7.24
CA TYR A 34 -0.02 -3.10 6.95
C TYR A 34 -0.33 -4.58 7.21
N PRO A 35 -0.08 -5.49 6.27
CA PRO A 35 0.04 -6.91 6.63
C PRO A 35 1.19 -7.09 7.63
N ALA A 36 0.98 -7.87 8.67
CA ALA A 36 1.97 -8.04 9.73
C ALA A 36 3.30 -8.57 9.18
N GLY A 37 4.39 -7.84 9.43
CA GLY A 37 5.73 -8.20 8.94
C GLY A 37 6.01 -7.87 7.47
N ALA A 38 5.14 -7.10 6.79
CA ALA A 38 5.34 -6.74 5.39
C ALA A 38 6.48 -5.74 5.17
N THR A 39 6.73 -4.87 6.13
CA THR A 39 7.76 -3.84 6.07
C THR A 39 8.25 -3.48 7.47
N THR A 40 9.18 -2.55 7.59
CA THR A 40 9.70 -2.05 8.87
C THR A 40 8.57 -1.54 9.76
N ASN A 41 8.61 -1.88 11.06
CA ASN A 41 7.63 -1.51 12.07
C ASN A 41 6.18 -1.96 11.76
N SER A 42 6.02 -3.09 11.07
CA SER A 42 4.70 -3.65 10.72
C SER A 42 4.31 -4.90 11.52
N GLU A 43 5.02 -5.22 12.60
CA GLU A 43 4.77 -6.41 13.43
C GLU A 43 3.39 -6.40 14.09
N SER A 44 2.89 -5.20 14.44
CA SER A 44 1.54 -4.99 14.98
C SER A 44 0.46 -4.87 13.93
N GLY A 45 0.80 -5.07 12.65
CA GLY A 45 -0.13 -5.04 11.52
C GLY A 45 -1.15 -6.17 11.56
N VAL A 46 -1.98 -6.21 10.53
CA VAL A 46 -3.08 -7.15 10.41
C VAL A 46 -2.55 -8.52 9.93
N ARG A 47 -2.81 -9.56 10.69
CA ARG A 47 -2.53 -10.96 10.31
C ARG A 47 -3.71 -11.60 9.62
N ASP A 48 -4.91 -11.32 10.16
CA ASP A 48 -6.16 -11.85 9.64
C ASP A 48 -7.11 -10.70 9.30
N ILE A 49 -7.43 -10.55 8.01
CA ILE A 49 -8.36 -9.52 7.55
C ILE A 49 -9.77 -9.70 8.13
N ALA A 50 -10.12 -10.93 8.52
CA ALA A 50 -11.40 -11.20 9.16
C ALA A 50 -11.51 -10.56 10.55
N ALA A 51 -10.40 -10.47 11.28
CA ALA A 51 -10.38 -9.85 12.61
C ALA A 51 -10.69 -8.34 12.57
N VAL A 52 -10.34 -7.65 11.50
CA VAL A 52 -10.59 -6.22 11.32
C VAL A 52 -11.84 -5.89 10.51
N THR A 53 -12.61 -6.91 10.10
CA THR A 53 -13.84 -6.72 9.32
C THR A 53 -14.80 -5.69 9.93
N PRO A 54 -15.10 -5.69 11.25
CA PRO A 54 -16.01 -4.70 11.84
C PRO A 54 -15.50 -3.26 11.67
N VAL A 55 -14.18 -3.07 11.72
CA VAL A 55 -13.57 -1.75 11.49
C VAL A 55 -13.73 -1.34 10.03
N LEU A 56 -13.49 -2.25 9.09
CA LEU A 56 -13.62 -1.98 7.65
C LEU A 56 -15.06 -1.69 7.23
N GLU A 57 -16.04 -2.37 7.84
CA GLU A 57 -17.47 -2.09 7.66
C GLU A 57 -17.83 -0.68 8.15
N ALA A 58 -17.39 -0.31 9.36
CA ALA A 58 -17.59 1.03 9.90
C ALA A 58 -16.91 2.12 9.05
N MET A 59 -15.75 1.82 8.47
CA MET A 59 -15.06 2.72 7.54
C MET A 59 -15.84 2.91 6.24
N ALA A 60 -16.39 1.83 5.67
CA ALA A 60 -17.21 1.90 4.47
C ALA A 60 -18.44 2.78 4.70
N ASP A 61 -19.16 2.57 5.82
CA ASP A 61 -20.33 3.34 6.19
C ASP A 61 -20.02 4.84 6.46
N ALA A 62 -18.85 5.11 7.05
CA ALA A 62 -18.42 6.47 7.37
C ALA A 62 -17.67 7.18 6.21
N GLY A 63 -17.38 6.46 5.12
CA GLY A 63 -16.62 6.99 3.98
C GLY A 63 -15.14 7.25 4.30
N ILE A 64 -14.57 6.58 5.30
CA ILE A 64 -13.18 6.70 5.70
C ILE A 64 -12.31 5.85 4.76
N PRO A 65 -11.30 6.41 4.05
CA PRO A 65 -10.48 5.64 3.13
C PRO A 65 -9.50 4.72 3.85
N LEU A 66 -9.32 3.52 3.27
CA LEU A 66 -8.32 2.53 3.65
C LEU A 66 -7.10 2.65 2.73
N CYS A 67 -5.96 3.01 3.28
CA CYS A 67 -4.67 2.97 2.59
C CYS A 67 -4.00 1.61 2.87
N VAL A 68 -3.56 0.90 1.85
CA VAL A 68 -3.00 -0.45 2.02
C VAL A 68 -1.56 -0.54 1.56
N HIS A 69 -0.69 -1.19 2.35
CA HIS A 69 0.53 -1.79 1.86
C HIS A 69 0.16 -3.11 1.20
N GLY A 70 0.20 -3.16 -0.13
CA GLY A 70 -0.42 -4.22 -0.93
C GLY A 70 0.49 -5.43 -1.17
N GLU A 71 1.09 -6.03 -0.14
CA GLU A 71 1.92 -7.23 -0.27
C GLU A 71 1.51 -8.33 0.72
N VAL A 72 1.54 -9.60 0.26
CA VAL A 72 1.47 -10.75 1.17
C VAL A 72 2.81 -10.97 1.87
N THR A 73 2.77 -11.61 3.05
CA THR A 73 3.97 -11.90 3.87
C THR A 73 4.34 -13.38 3.92
N ASP A 74 3.65 -14.22 3.15
CA ASP A 74 3.94 -15.65 3.01
C ASP A 74 5.38 -15.84 2.46
N PRO A 75 6.29 -16.51 3.19
CA PRO A 75 7.67 -16.71 2.76
C PRO A 75 7.82 -17.60 1.53
N GLU A 76 6.82 -18.40 1.21
CA GLU A 76 6.81 -19.23 0.00
C GLU A 76 6.50 -18.43 -1.28
N ILE A 77 6.01 -17.19 -1.15
CA ILE A 77 5.71 -16.32 -2.28
C ILE A 77 6.94 -15.47 -2.62
N ASP A 78 7.36 -15.55 -3.91
CA ASP A 78 8.44 -14.72 -4.43
C ASP A 78 8.18 -13.24 -4.13
N ILE A 79 9.21 -12.54 -3.63
CA ILE A 79 9.11 -11.13 -3.24
C ILE A 79 8.63 -10.22 -4.39
N PHE A 80 8.86 -10.63 -5.65
CA PHE A 80 8.41 -9.88 -6.81
C PHE A 80 6.94 -10.13 -7.18
N ASP A 81 6.31 -11.17 -6.63
CA ASP A 81 4.92 -11.55 -6.92
C ASP A 81 3.94 -11.18 -5.79
N ARG A 82 4.45 -10.72 -4.65
CA ARG A 82 3.67 -10.47 -3.44
C ARG A 82 2.50 -9.51 -3.64
N GLU A 83 2.68 -8.48 -4.48
CA GLU A 83 1.62 -7.51 -4.77
C GLU A 83 0.47 -8.15 -5.58
N ALA A 84 0.77 -8.90 -6.63
CA ALA A 84 -0.24 -9.58 -7.44
C ALA A 84 -1.02 -10.61 -6.60
N VAL A 85 -0.32 -11.37 -5.75
CA VAL A 85 -0.94 -12.35 -4.85
C VAL A 85 -1.80 -11.65 -3.78
N PHE A 86 -1.40 -10.49 -3.27
CA PHE A 86 -2.21 -9.71 -2.34
C PHE A 86 -3.52 -9.24 -2.99
N ILE A 87 -3.45 -8.76 -4.23
CA ILE A 87 -4.65 -8.38 -4.97
C ILE A 87 -5.61 -9.56 -5.08
N GLU A 88 -5.11 -10.73 -5.52
CA GLU A 88 -5.93 -11.93 -5.74
C GLU A 88 -6.54 -12.46 -4.44
N ARG A 89 -5.71 -12.62 -3.39
CA ARG A 89 -6.11 -13.36 -2.17
C ARG A 89 -6.76 -12.48 -1.10
N VAL A 90 -6.47 -11.18 -1.09
CA VAL A 90 -6.89 -10.28 -0.01
C VAL A 90 -7.76 -9.14 -0.52
N LEU A 91 -7.23 -8.34 -1.46
CA LEU A 91 -7.88 -7.08 -1.80
C LEU A 91 -9.15 -7.27 -2.65
N ASP A 92 -9.12 -8.13 -3.66
CA ASP A 92 -10.28 -8.37 -4.51
C ASP A 92 -11.44 -9.03 -3.74
N PRO A 93 -11.23 -10.08 -2.90
CA PRO A 93 -12.27 -10.60 -2.04
C PRO A 93 -12.83 -9.57 -1.04
N LEU A 94 -11.96 -8.74 -0.45
CA LEU A 94 -12.38 -7.68 0.46
C LEU A 94 -13.30 -6.67 -0.24
N ARG A 95 -12.89 -6.17 -1.41
CA ARG A 95 -13.67 -5.16 -2.16
C ARG A 95 -14.98 -5.72 -2.72
N ARG A 96 -15.04 -7.00 -3.06
CA ARG A 96 -16.31 -7.66 -3.42
C ARG A 96 -17.28 -7.73 -2.24
N ARG A 97 -16.75 -7.94 -1.03
CA ARG A 97 -17.54 -7.97 0.20
C ARG A 97 -17.99 -6.57 0.64
N LEU A 98 -17.12 -5.58 0.50
CA LEU A 98 -17.34 -4.19 0.92
C LEU A 98 -17.16 -3.23 -0.28
N PRO A 99 -18.08 -3.20 -1.23
CA PRO A 99 -17.94 -2.43 -2.48
C PRO A 99 -17.89 -0.90 -2.26
N GLU A 100 -18.45 -0.42 -1.15
CA GLU A 100 -18.45 1.01 -0.79
C GLU A 100 -17.16 1.44 -0.08
N LEU A 101 -16.31 0.50 0.35
CA LEU A 101 -15.04 0.81 1.01
C LEU A 101 -14.11 1.50 0.01
N ARG A 102 -13.72 2.73 0.33
CA ARG A 102 -12.71 3.45 -0.46
C ARG A 102 -11.33 2.91 -0.15
N VAL A 103 -10.61 2.48 -1.16
CA VAL A 103 -9.26 1.92 -1.01
C VAL A 103 -8.24 2.73 -1.80
N VAL A 104 -7.09 2.98 -1.18
CA VAL A 104 -5.89 3.47 -1.85
C VAL A 104 -4.82 2.39 -1.76
N MET A 105 -4.47 1.79 -2.90
CA MET A 105 -3.26 0.98 -3.01
C MET A 105 -2.06 1.92 -3.01
N GLU A 106 -1.31 1.93 -1.92
CA GLU A 106 -0.13 2.80 -1.84
C GLU A 106 1.07 2.16 -2.55
N HIS A 107 1.93 3.02 -3.12
CA HIS A 107 3.22 2.66 -3.73
C HIS A 107 3.15 1.43 -4.66
N VAL A 108 2.16 1.39 -5.55
CA VAL A 108 1.99 0.29 -6.52
C VAL A 108 3.27 0.07 -7.34
N THR A 109 3.64 -1.19 -7.52
CA THR A 109 4.90 -1.58 -8.16
C THR A 109 4.74 -2.48 -9.38
N THR A 110 3.53 -2.98 -9.66
CA THR A 110 3.27 -3.94 -10.73
C THR A 110 2.28 -3.44 -11.78
N SER A 111 2.33 -4.00 -12.99
CA SER A 111 1.28 -3.85 -13.99
C SER A 111 -0.05 -4.38 -13.49
N ASP A 112 -0.03 -5.47 -12.71
CA ASP A 112 -1.22 -6.09 -12.13
C ASP A 112 -1.96 -5.10 -11.20
N GLY A 113 -1.22 -4.36 -10.38
CA GLY A 113 -1.78 -3.29 -9.55
C GLY A 113 -2.39 -2.15 -10.38
N ILE A 114 -1.69 -1.73 -11.45
CA ILE A 114 -2.21 -0.70 -12.38
C ILE A 114 -3.51 -1.17 -13.03
N ASP A 115 -3.52 -2.37 -13.62
CA ASP A 115 -4.69 -2.92 -14.30
C ASP A 115 -5.87 -3.09 -13.34
N TYR A 116 -5.59 -3.53 -12.11
CA TYR A 116 -6.62 -3.69 -11.07
C TYR A 116 -7.26 -2.36 -10.66
N VAL A 117 -6.46 -1.31 -10.50
CA VAL A 117 -6.97 0.03 -10.15
C VAL A 117 -7.78 0.62 -11.30
N GLN A 118 -7.29 0.52 -12.54
CA GLN A 118 -8.00 1.00 -13.73
C GLN A 118 -9.35 0.31 -13.94
N GLY A 119 -9.42 -1.00 -13.66
CA GLY A 119 -10.67 -1.77 -13.74
C GLY A 119 -11.58 -1.65 -12.54
N GLY A 120 -11.12 -1.05 -11.44
CA GLY A 120 -11.76 -1.15 -10.13
C GLY A 120 -12.84 -0.11 -9.82
N GLY A 121 -13.11 0.85 -10.71
CA GLY A 121 -14.17 1.85 -10.52
C GLY A 121 -13.82 2.96 -9.53
N ALA A 122 -14.82 3.69 -9.05
CA ALA A 122 -14.66 4.94 -8.30
C ALA A 122 -14.21 4.77 -6.82
N THR A 123 -14.22 3.55 -6.29
CA THR A 123 -13.86 3.29 -4.89
C THR A 123 -12.42 2.80 -4.71
N ILE A 124 -11.61 2.84 -5.77
CA ILE A 124 -10.19 2.50 -5.68
C ILE A 124 -9.32 3.55 -6.37
N ALA A 125 -8.17 3.82 -5.76
CA ALA A 125 -7.12 4.66 -6.30
C ALA A 125 -5.74 4.07 -5.92
N ALA A 126 -4.67 4.62 -6.47
CA ALA A 126 -3.32 4.19 -6.12
C ALA A 126 -2.34 5.36 -6.05
N THR A 127 -1.35 5.25 -5.15
CA THR A 127 -0.19 6.13 -5.18
C THR A 127 0.94 5.51 -5.99
N LEU A 128 1.64 6.37 -6.73
CA LEU A 128 2.85 6.05 -7.46
C LEU A 128 4.01 6.81 -6.81
N THR A 129 5.09 6.10 -6.47
CA THR A 129 6.26 6.72 -5.84
C THR A 129 7.30 7.11 -6.87
N THR A 130 8.05 8.17 -6.59
CA THR A 130 9.11 8.63 -7.48
C THR A 130 10.14 7.55 -7.79
N HIS A 131 10.61 6.83 -6.77
CA HIS A 131 11.64 5.80 -6.99
C HIS A 131 11.16 4.63 -7.85
N HIS A 132 9.90 4.17 -7.73
CA HIS A 132 9.37 3.12 -8.59
C HIS A 132 9.15 3.56 -10.05
N LEU A 133 9.01 4.86 -10.31
CA LEU A 133 8.99 5.41 -11.66
C LEU A 133 10.38 5.45 -12.31
N PHE A 134 11.46 5.62 -11.52
CA PHE A 134 12.82 5.81 -12.03
C PHE A 134 13.65 4.54 -12.04
N ILE A 135 13.50 3.64 -11.07
CA ILE A 135 14.31 2.42 -10.96
C ILE A 135 13.50 1.16 -11.21
N ASN A 136 14.18 0.11 -11.64
CA ASN A 136 13.67 -1.26 -11.69
C ASN A 136 14.61 -2.19 -10.92
N ARG A 137 14.28 -3.48 -10.80
CA ARG A 137 15.08 -4.43 -10.01
C ARG A 137 16.54 -4.60 -10.46
N ASN A 138 16.85 -4.29 -11.72
CA ASN A 138 18.25 -4.33 -12.18
C ASN A 138 19.11 -3.27 -11.51
N HIS A 139 18.53 -2.12 -11.14
CA HIS A 139 19.28 -1.11 -10.39
C HIS A 139 19.68 -1.59 -9.00
N ILE A 140 18.93 -2.53 -8.42
CA ILE A 140 19.23 -3.14 -7.13
C ILE A 140 20.27 -4.26 -7.27
N LEU A 141 20.16 -5.10 -8.33
CA LEU A 141 20.79 -6.42 -8.41
C LEU A 141 21.90 -6.54 -9.45
N ALA A 142 21.84 -5.79 -10.59
CA ALA A 142 22.78 -6.00 -11.69
C ALA A 142 24.15 -5.37 -11.37
N GLY A 143 25.19 -6.18 -11.53
CA GLY A 143 26.57 -5.77 -11.28
C GLY A 143 26.94 -5.64 -9.79
N GLY A 144 26.17 -6.27 -8.92
CA GLY A 144 26.30 -6.26 -7.46
C GLY A 144 25.08 -5.65 -6.76
N ILE A 145 24.89 -6.05 -5.51
CA ILE A 145 23.75 -5.61 -4.71
C ILE A 145 23.95 -4.14 -4.30
N ARG A 146 22.91 -3.32 -4.45
CA ARG A 146 22.91 -1.92 -4.02
C ARG A 146 21.84 -1.70 -2.95
N PRO A 147 22.17 -1.83 -1.66
CA PRO A 147 21.22 -1.78 -0.55
C PRO A 147 20.43 -0.48 -0.47
N HIS A 148 21.00 0.66 -0.85
CA HIS A 148 20.33 1.95 -0.84
C HIS A 148 19.12 2.03 -1.78
N TYR A 149 19.07 1.18 -2.81
CA TYR A 149 17.91 1.08 -3.72
C TYR A 149 16.88 0.05 -3.26
N TYR A 150 17.17 -0.69 -2.18
CA TYR A 150 16.24 -1.64 -1.61
C TYR A 150 15.25 -0.95 -0.67
N CYS A 151 13.97 -1.08 -0.94
CA CYS A 151 12.88 -0.71 -0.05
C CYS A 151 11.70 -1.66 -0.31
N LEU A 152 10.78 -1.77 0.63
CA LEU A 152 9.55 -2.53 0.47
C LEU A 152 8.37 -1.59 0.21
N PRO A 153 7.59 -1.87 -0.86
CA PRO A 153 7.71 -2.96 -1.83
C PRO A 153 8.92 -2.77 -2.76
N VAL A 154 9.58 -3.87 -3.12
CA VAL A 154 10.78 -3.79 -3.98
C VAL A 154 10.42 -3.39 -5.41
N ALA A 155 11.32 -2.63 -6.07
CA ALA A 155 11.18 -2.31 -7.48
C ALA A 155 11.15 -3.59 -8.34
N LYS A 156 10.21 -3.66 -9.28
CA LYS A 156 9.93 -4.84 -10.11
C LYS A 156 10.70 -4.81 -11.44
N ARG A 157 10.29 -5.63 -12.40
CA ARG A 157 10.84 -5.68 -13.76
C ARG A 157 10.61 -4.36 -14.49
N GLU A 158 11.39 -4.13 -15.55
CA GLU A 158 11.23 -2.96 -16.44
C GLU A 158 9.82 -2.87 -17.06
N THR A 159 9.18 -4.01 -17.34
CA THR A 159 7.80 -4.04 -17.85
C THR A 159 6.82 -3.39 -16.89
N HIS A 160 6.93 -3.70 -15.60
CA HIS A 160 6.10 -3.09 -14.55
C HIS A 160 6.40 -1.59 -14.41
N ARG A 161 7.69 -1.21 -14.34
CA ARG A 161 8.07 0.21 -14.28
C ARG A 161 7.47 1.04 -15.43
N ARG A 162 7.47 0.48 -16.65
CA ARG A 162 6.86 1.14 -17.81
C ARG A 162 5.34 1.30 -17.66
N ALA A 163 4.66 0.31 -17.09
CA ALA A 163 3.23 0.42 -16.77
C ALA A 163 2.95 1.53 -15.76
N LEU A 164 3.78 1.64 -14.70
CA LEU A 164 3.68 2.74 -13.73
C LEU A 164 3.86 4.10 -14.39
N VAL A 165 4.88 4.26 -15.24
CA VAL A 165 5.11 5.52 -15.99
C VAL A 165 3.94 5.84 -16.91
N ALA A 166 3.39 4.85 -17.60
CA ALA A 166 2.22 5.04 -18.45
C ALA A 166 1.00 5.50 -17.65
N ALA A 167 0.74 4.89 -16.49
CA ALA A 167 -0.32 5.30 -15.58
C ALA A 167 -0.12 6.73 -15.06
N ALA A 168 1.10 7.09 -14.64
CA ALA A 168 1.43 8.45 -14.20
C ALA A 168 1.21 9.52 -15.28
N MET A 169 1.35 9.16 -16.55
CA MET A 169 1.19 10.06 -17.70
C MET A 169 -0.21 10.02 -18.31
N SER A 170 -1.08 9.12 -17.86
CA SER A 170 -2.38 8.88 -18.50
C SER A 170 -3.39 10.00 -18.27
N GLY A 171 -3.24 10.78 -17.21
CA GLY A 171 -4.26 11.73 -16.74
C GLY A 171 -5.43 11.07 -16.03
N ASP A 172 -5.37 9.76 -15.77
CA ASP A 172 -6.38 9.03 -14.99
C ASP A 172 -6.33 9.50 -13.52
N PRO A 173 -7.42 10.07 -12.96
CA PRO A 173 -7.45 10.61 -11.61
C PRO A 173 -7.33 9.54 -10.50
N SER A 174 -7.43 8.26 -10.85
CA SER A 174 -7.22 7.15 -9.91
C SER A 174 -5.74 7.01 -9.50
N PHE A 175 -4.80 7.62 -10.25
CA PHE A 175 -3.37 7.58 -9.93
C PHE A 175 -2.87 8.96 -9.51
N PHE A 176 -2.16 8.99 -8.37
CA PHE A 176 -1.57 10.23 -7.86
C PHE A 176 -0.22 9.97 -7.21
N LEU A 177 0.55 11.03 -7.02
CA LEU A 177 1.88 10.91 -6.43
C LEU A 177 1.78 10.67 -4.92
N GLY A 178 2.52 9.66 -4.44
CA GLY A 178 2.82 9.46 -3.03
C GLY A 178 4.34 9.28 -2.88
N THR A 179 4.99 10.08 -2.05
CA THR A 179 6.45 10.04 -1.95
C THR A 179 6.96 8.83 -1.19
N ASP A 180 6.18 8.35 -0.23
CA ASP A 180 6.60 7.30 0.72
C ASP A 180 7.97 7.62 1.33
N SER A 181 8.13 8.87 1.78
CA SER A 181 9.38 9.36 2.37
C SER A 181 9.59 8.74 3.75
N ALA A 182 10.40 7.69 3.79
CA ALA A 182 10.76 6.97 5.00
C ALA A 182 12.28 7.03 5.18
N PRO A 183 12.82 8.08 5.85
CA PRO A 183 14.26 8.20 6.04
C PRO A 183 14.80 7.12 6.98
N HIS A 184 15.91 6.50 6.59
CA HIS A 184 16.65 5.53 7.38
C HIS A 184 18.08 6.00 7.56
N LEU A 185 18.72 5.62 8.67
CA LEU A 185 20.15 5.85 8.85
C LEU A 185 20.95 5.00 7.83
N ASP A 186 22.10 5.52 7.39
CA ASP A 186 22.98 4.77 6.47
C ASP A 186 23.39 3.41 7.03
N THR A 187 23.58 3.32 8.34
CA THR A 187 23.90 2.06 9.05
C THR A 187 22.79 1.03 8.92
N ASP A 188 21.52 1.46 8.93
CA ASP A 188 20.38 0.55 8.81
C ASP A 188 20.29 -0.03 7.39
N LYS A 189 20.65 0.77 6.38
CA LYS A 189 20.72 0.32 4.99
C LYS A 189 21.86 -0.67 4.69
N GLN A 190 22.80 -0.84 5.61
CA GLN A 190 23.90 -1.80 5.49
C GLN A 190 23.59 -3.14 6.18
N SER A 191 22.52 -3.21 6.95
CA SER A 191 22.02 -4.44 7.57
C SER A 191 20.87 -5.04 6.74
N ALA A 192 20.57 -6.32 6.98
CA ALA A 192 19.35 -6.92 6.46
C ALA A 192 18.14 -6.29 7.15
N CYS A 193 17.26 -5.71 6.38
CA CYS A 193 15.99 -5.15 6.87
C CYS A 193 14.95 -6.26 7.02
#